data_f9af6bf0e80d73437beea08edddbd252
#
_entry.id   f9af6bf0e80d73437beea08edddbd252
#
_cell.length_a   1.000
_cell.length_b   1.000
_cell.length_c   1.000
_cell.angle_alpha   90.00
_cell.angle_beta   90.00
_cell.angle_gamma   90.00
#
_symmetry.space_group_name_H-M   'P 1'
#
loop_
_entity.id
_entity.type
_entity.pdbx_description
1 polymer ?
#
loop_
_entity_poly.entity_id
_entity_poly.type
_entity_poly.pdbx_seq_one_letter_code
_entity_poly.pdbx_strand_id
1 'polypeptide(L)'
;RIDQGISLNDLQEIMKWNGWGYSDSRFLFNKKGQAEFTGKRYRLSGMIIPGLKDWMESTFGASLQHKIPATPILNSSAVQPPTLNDAFVDELKSTGIPFSHDAEDRVFRAHGHCLHEIFALREGKFGRVPDMVVWPSCHNDVVKIVELACKHNVCLIPYGGGTSVSSALECPPEETRSIVSLDTSQMNRILWIDEKNLTAHVEAGIVGQDLERLLNESGYCTGHEPDSMEFSSLGGWVATRASGMKKNIYGNIEDLVVHVKMVTPQGVIEKSCQCPRMSTGPDIHHFIMGSEGTLGVVTEVTVKIRPMPEYQKYGSVVFPNFEQGVACLREVAKQRCAPASIRLMDNEQFKFGHALKPQVSSIFTSFLDGLKKFYITKFKGFDPNRLCVATLLFEGDREKVLQHEKQVYNIAAKFGGLAAGEDNGQRGYMLTFVIAYLRDLGMDYYVIGESFETSVPWDSSVCLLCVGKCNVRHRLISHSHVCLHASTCIHHCVFVFCCLVFVLFFCSCTQQTGEHTAPCCVTCLTGETKRSGAEASICAWLITHPPPPHPPQSTHGCTCLGLAAISIQVGTSPTVVVILVNFSSSSSLPSCLFLNLNNVTLLINLF
;
A
#
# COMPACT_ATOMS: atom_id res chain seq x y z
N ARG A 1 -28.88 13.18 -13.17
CA ARG A 1 -28.44 13.20 -11.74
C ARG A 1 -28.51 11.77 -11.26
N ILE A 2 -27.37 11.12 -11.12
CA ILE A 2 -27.24 9.81 -10.50
C ILE A 2 -27.17 10.09 -9.00
N ASP A 3 -28.10 9.58 -8.25
CA ASP A 3 -28.31 9.92 -6.84
C ASP A 3 -27.18 9.37 -5.94
N GLN A 4 -26.89 10.17 -5.01
CA GLN A 4 -25.95 10.29 -3.91
C GLN A 4 -25.43 8.98 -3.33
N GLY A 5 -24.08 8.88 -3.29
CA GLY A 5 -23.36 7.97 -2.41
C GLY A 5 -23.54 8.34 -0.92
N ILE A 6 -23.09 7.48 -0.05
CA ILE A 6 -23.11 7.65 1.40
C ILE A 6 -22.36 8.93 1.77
N SER A 7 -22.97 9.80 2.59
CA SER A 7 -22.33 10.99 3.13
C SER A 7 -21.16 10.59 4.04
N LEU A 8 -20.14 11.41 4.15
CA LEU A 8 -18.95 11.08 4.98
C LEU A 8 -19.17 11.13 6.47
N ASN A 9 -20.11 11.90 6.94
CA ASN A 9 -20.52 11.74 8.33
C ASN A 9 -20.98 10.31 8.55
N ASP A 10 -21.67 9.70 7.55
CA ASP A 10 -22.06 8.30 7.59
C ASP A 10 -20.85 7.35 7.53
N LEU A 11 -19.80 7.66 6.76
CA LEU A 11 -18.58 6.84 6.70
C LEU A 11 -17.77 6.92 7.99
N GLN A 12 -17.55 8.10 8.55
CA GLN A 12 -16.83 8.28 9.82
C GLN A 12 -17.51 7.53 10.97
N GLU A 13 -18.84 7.56 11.05
CA GLU A 13 -19.61 6.85 12.06
C GLU A 13 -19.45 5.32 11.99
N ILE A 14 -19.29 4.78 10.78
CA ILE A 14 -19.15 3.34 10.57
C ILE A 14 -17.71 2.83 10.52
N MET A 15 -16.73 3.73 10.47
CA MET A 15 -15.30 3.39 10.44
C MET A 15 -14.67 3.42 11.83
N LYS A 16 -13.54 2.74 11.96
CA LYS A 16 -12.69 2.83 13.16
C LYS A 16 -11.83 4.09 13.08
N TRP A 17 -11.71 4.81 14.19
CA TRP A 17 -10.80 5.95 14.31
C TRP A 17 -9.35 5.54 14.64
N ASN A 18 -9.14 4.32 15.16
CA ASN A 18 -7.85 3.82 15.64
C ASN A 18 -7.49 2.43 15.09
N GLY A 19 -7.91 2.12 13.91
CA GLY A 19 -7.67 0.85 13.24
C GLY A 19 -8.20 0.85 11.81
N TRP A 20 -8.08 -0.28 11.14
CA TRP A 20 -8.49 -0.42 9.76
C TRP A 20 -9.98 -0.64 9.60
N GLY A 21 -10.59 0.11 8.68
CA GLY A 21 -11.89 -0.17 8.07
C GLY A 21 -13.08 -0.07 9.01
N TYR A 22 -14.09 -0.87 8.75
CA TYR A 22 -15.40 -0.78 9.41
C TYR A 22 -15.36 -1.15 10.89
N SER A 23 -16.09 -0.41 11.71
CA SER A 23 -16.16 -0.58 13.17
C SER A 23 -16.76 -1.92 13.60
N ASP A 24 -17.69 -2.49 12.79
CA ASP A 24 -18.32 -3.79 13.02
C ASP A 24 -17.44 -4.99 12.61
N SER A 25 -16.40 -4.75 11.81
CA SER A 25 -15.57 -5.77 11.16
C SER A 25 -14.20 -5.88 11.84
N ARG A 26 -13.91 -7.02 12.45
CA ARG A 26 -12.62 -7.31 13.12
C ARG A 26 -12.42 -8.80 13.32
N PHE A 27 -11.16 -9.21 13.39
CA PHE A 27 -10.81 -10.52 13.92
C PHE A 27 -10.79 -10.48 15.45
N LEU A 28 -11.26 -11.54 16.06
CA LEU A 28 -11.18 -11.74 17.51
C LEU A 28 -11.05 -13.23 17.83
N PHE A 29 -10.48 -13.56 18.98
CA PHE A 29 -10.48 -14.94 19.48
C PHE A 29 -11.69 -15.16 20.39
N ASN A 30 -12.46 -16.19 20.08
CA ASN A 30 -13.60 -16.61 20.89
C ASN A 30 -13.14 -17.34 22.16
N LYS A 31 -14.08 -17.69 23.05
CA LYS A 31 -13.79 -18.40 24.32
C LYS A 31 -13.08 -19.75 24.13
N LYS A 32 -13.15 -20.35 22.95
CA LYS A 32 -12.45 -21.60 22.58
C LYS A 32 -11.06 -21.36 22.01
N GLY A 33 -10.61 -20.10 21.92
CA GLY A 33 -9.33 -19.72 21.32
C GLY A 33 -9.32 -19.80 19.79
N GLN A 34 -10.48 -19.90 19.14
CA GLN A 34 -10.58 -19.89 17.68
C GLN A 34 -10.79 -18.47 17.20
N ALA A 35 -10.15 -18.11 16.10
CA ALA A 35 -10.38 -16.81 15.48
C ALA A 35 -11.75 -16.78 14.79
N GLU A 36 -12.42 -15.64 14.89
CA GLU A 36 -13.67 -15.34 14.23
C GLU A 36 -13.58 -13.96 13.60
N PHE A 37 -14.15 -13.79 12.39
CA PHE A 37 -14.25 -12.49 11.75
C PHE A 37 -15.68 -11.96 11.89
N THR A 38 -15.83 -10.80 12.52
CA THR A 38 -17.14 -10.19 12.79
C THR A 38 -17.69 -9.38 11.60
N GLY A 39 -18.87 -8.78 11.77
CA GLY A 39 -19.55 -7.99 10.75
C GLY A 39 -20.34 -8.84 9.74
N LYS A 40 -20.76 -8.21 8.64
CA LYS A 40 -21.58 -8.86 7.58
C LYS A 40 -21.09 -8.54 6.16
N ARG A 41 -19.98 -7.80 6.03
CA ARG A 41 -19.55 -7.19 4.76
C ARG A 41 -18.66 -8.11 3.91
N TYR A 42 -17.97 -9.05 4.54
CA TYR A 42 -16.98 -9.90 3.89
C TYR A 42 -17.42 -11.36 3.87
N ARG A 43 -16.91 -12.13 2.92
CA ARG A 43 -17.18 -13.59 2.86
C ARG A 43 -16.73 -14.34 4.12
N LEU A 44 -15.76 -13.79 4.86
CA LEU A 44 -15.28 -14.36 6.12
C LEU A 44 -16.16 -14.00 7.31
N SER A 45 -17.10 -13.07 7.16
CA SER A 45 -17.94 -12.61 8.26
C SER A 45 -18.76 -13.76 8.86
N GLY A 46 -18.68 -13.90 10.19
CA GLY A 46 -19.32 -14.99 10.95
C GLY A 46 -18.62 -16.35 10.82
N MET A 47 -17.50 -16.45 10.11
CA MET A 47 -16.78 -17.70 9.95
C MET A 47 -15.74 -17.90 11.06
N ILE A 48 -15.62 -19.14 11.52
CA ILE A 48 -14.61 -19.58 12.48
C ILE A 48 -13.36 -20.03 11.73
N ILE A 49 -12.20 -19.56 12.17
CA ILE A 49 -10.88 -19.83 11.59
C ILE A 49 -10.04 -20.54 12.68
N PRO A 50 -10.09 -21.86 12.75
CA PRO A 50 -9.51 -22.60 13.85
C PRO A 50 -7.98 -22.59 13.90
N GLY A 51 -7.32 -22.50 12.73
CA GLY A 51 -5.87 -22.63 12.62
C GLY A 51 -5.07 -21.34 12.88
N LEU A 52 -5.71 -20.18 12.96
CA LEU A 52 -5.00 -18.91 13.01
C LEU A 52 -4.22 -18.73 14.32
N LYS A 53 -4.82 -19.08 15.45
CA LYS A 53 -4.18 -18.93 16.76
C LYS A 53 -2.91 -19.76 16.86
N ASP A 54 -3.01 -21.06 16.57
CA ASP A 54 -1.89 -21.99 16.66
C ASP A 54 -0.76 -21.59 15.69
N TRP A 55 -1.14 -21.09 14.50
CA TRP A 55 -0.17 -20.57 13.54
C TRP A 55 0.54 -19.33 14.07
N MET A 56 -0.17 -18.38 14.66
CA MET A 56 0.44 -17.18 15.26
C MET A 56 1.38 -17.55 16.41
N GLU A 57 0.94 -18.39 17.34
CA GLU A 57 1.75 -18.81 18.49
C GLU A 57 2.99 -19.59 18.05
N SER A 58 2.86 -20.53 17.11
CA SER A 58 3.99 -21.33 16.62
C SER A 58 4.96 -20.55 15.75
N THR A 59 4.45 -19.59 14.95
CA THR A 59 5.28 -18.84 14.02
C THR A 59 6.03 -17.71 14.71
N PHE A 60 5.39 -17.03 15.67
CA PHE A 60 5.93 -15.85 16.33
C PHE A 60 6.45 -16.14 17.74
N GLY A 61 6.15 -17.31 18.31
CA GLY A 61 6.46 -17.64 19.72
C GLY A 61 5.71 -16.73 20.71
N ALA A 62 4.67 -16.01 20.25
CA ALA A 62 3.90 -15.08 21.07
C ALA A 62 2.86 -15.83 21.88
N SER A 63 2.74 -15.49 23.16
CA SER A 63 1.59 -15.93 23.95
C SER A 63 0.40 -15.04 23.66
N LEU A 64 -0.65 -15.60 23.06
CA LEU A 64 -1.91 -14.88 22.81
C LEU A 64 -2.87 -14.91 24.01
N GLN A 65 -2.33 -15.13 25.23
CA GLN A 65 -3.13 -15.15 26.45
C GLN A 65 -3.44 -13.75 27.00
N HIS A 66 -2.54 -12.79 26.77
CA HIS A 66 -2.68 -11.43 27.27
C HIS A 66 -3.05 -10.49 26.11
N LYS A 67 -4.31 -10.11 26.09
CA LYS A 67 -4.81 -9.14 25.11
C LYS A 67 -4.61 -7.71 25.63
N ILE A 68 -4.09 -6.85 24.77
CA ILE A 68 -3.98 -5.41 24.99
C ILE A 68 -4.91 -4.73 23.99
N PRO A 69 -6.17 -4.50 24.39
CA PRO A 69 -7.14 -3.92 23.49
C PRO A 69 -6.77 -2.47 23.17
N ALA A 70 -7.06 -2.05 21.93
CA ALA A 70 -7.02 -0.64 21.57
C ALA A 70 -7.94 0.18 22.47
N THR A 71 -7.60 1.44 22.71
CA THR A 71 -8.46 2.40 23.42
C THR A 71 -9.82 2.47 22.71
N PRO A 72 -10.93 2.09 23.37
CA PRO A 72 -12.21 1.87 22.69
C PRO A 72 -12.91 3.19 22.32
N ILE A 73 -12.70 4.23 23.10
CA ILE A 73 -13.36 5.52 22.95
C ILE A 73 -12.31 6.62 22.86
N LEU A 74 -12.48 7.52 21.91
CA LEU A 74 -11.64 8.70 21.79
C LEU A 74 -11.84 9.59 23.00
N ASN A 75 -10.75 9.87 23.72
CA ASN A 75 -10.76 10.87 24.79
C ASN A 75 -10.52 12.26 24.19
N SER A 76 -11.59 12.98 23.87
CA SER A 76 -11.53 14.30 23.25
C SER A 76 -10.75 15.33 24.12
N SER A 77 -10.70 15.13 25.45
CA SER A 77 -9.91 16.00 26.34
C SER A 77 -8.40 15.78 26.27
N ALA A 78 -7.95 14.64 25.70
CA ALA A 78 -6.54 14.38 25.46
C ALA A 78 -6.03 14.99 24.14
N VAL A 79 -6.94 15.46 23.29
CA VAL A 79 -6.60 16.13 22.03
C VAL A 79 -6.29 17.59 22.30
N GLN A 80 -5.17 18.07 21.75
CA GLN A 80 -4.77 19.47 21.93
C GLN A 80 -5.86 20.43 21.40
N PRO A 81 -6.13 21.55 22.13
CA PRO A 81 -7.02 22.59 21.62
C PRO A 81 -6.54 23.11 20.25
N PRO A 82 -7.46 23.49 19.35
CA PRO A 82 -7.09 24.01 18.05
C PRO A 82 -6.43 25.40 18.15
N THR A 83 -5.41 25.62 17.33
CA THR A 83 -4.80 26.95 17.13
C THR A 83 -5.44 27.59 15.91
N LEU A 84 -6.48 28.38 16.10
CA LEU A 84 -7.26 28.98 15.03
C LEU A 84 -6.68 30.29 14.53
N ASN A 85 -6.80 30.52 13.22
CA ASN A 85 -6.63 31.85 12.63
C ASN A 85 -8.02 32.48 12.48
N ASP A 86 -8.37 33.39 13.38
CA ASP A 86 -9.72 33.99 13.45
C ASP A 86 -10.12 34.66 12.13
N ALA A 87 -9.19 35.37 11.48
CA ALA A 87 -9.47 36.06 10.23
C ALA A 87 -9.80 35.05 9.09
N PHE A 88 -9.09 33.94 9.04
CA PHE A 88 -9.41 32.84 8.12
C PHE A 88 -10.79 32.25 8.41
N VAL A 89 -11.07 31.98 9.69
CA VAL A 89 -12.35 31.37 10.11
C VAL A 89 -13.53 32.28 9.76
N ASP A 90 -13.40 33.60 9.99
CA ASP A 90 -14.49 34.55 9.73
C ASP A 90 -14.76 34.73 8.24
N GLU A 91 -13.72 34.74 7.40
CA GLU A 91 -13.93 34.76 5.95
C GLU A 91 -14.47 33.42 5.44
N LEU A 92 -14.00 32.28 5.97
CA LEU A 92 -14.51 30.97 5.62
C LEU A 92 -16.01 30.84 5.94
N LYS A 93 -16.47 31.32 7.10
CA LYS A 93 -17.90 31.36 7.47
C LYS A 93 -18.74 32.06 6.39
N SER A 94 -18.22 33.14 5.82
CA SER A 94 -18.93 33.90 4.79
C SER A 94 -19.12 33.14 3.48
N THR A 95 -18.33 32.10 3.23
CA THR A 95 -18.43 31.27 2.01
C THR A 95 -19.55 30.24 2.09
N GLY A 96 -20.03 29.91 3.30
CA GLY A 96 -20.99 28.84 3.54
C GLY A 96 -20.41 27.43 3.44
N ILE A 97 -19.09 27.27 3.27
CA ILE A 97 -18.43 25.96 3.22
C ILE A 97 -18.45 25.35 4.63
N PRO A 98 -18.90 24.08 4.78
CA PRO A 98 -18.92 23.42 6.08
C PRO A 98 -17.51 23.22 6.65
N PHE A 99 -17.39 23.38 7.97
CA PHE A 99 -16.15 23.11 8.71
C PHE A 99 -16.45 22.69 10.16
N SER A 100 -15.48 22.03 10.79
CA SER A 100 -15.55 21.62 12.20
C SER A 100 -14.23 21.84 12.92
N HIS A 101 -14.33 22.05 14.23
CA HIS A 101 -13.19 22.08 15.18
C HIS A 101 -13.25 20.93 16.17
N ASP A 102 -14.21 20.03 16.03
CA ASP A 102 -14.43 18.94 16.96
C ASP A 102 -13.25 17.98 16.98
N ALA A 103 -12.87 17.52 18.16
CA ALA A 103 -11.71 16.68 18.35
C ALA A 103 -11.81 15.35 17.55
N GLU A 104 -13.01 14.80 17.44
CA GLU A 104 -13.26 13.56 16.69
C GLU A 104 -12.99 13.74 15.20
N ASP A 105 -13.51 14.81 14.59
CA ASP A 105 -13.28 15.13 13.19
C ASP A 105 -11.80 15.36 12.89
N ARG A 106 -11.14 16.09 13.78
CA ARG A 106 -9.72 16.44 13.66
C ARG A 106 -8.83 15.22 13.76
N VAL A 107 -9.06 14.34 14.74
CA VAL A 107 -8.27 13.12 14.93
C VAL A 107 -8.48 12.15 13.78
N PHE A 108 -9.71 11.97 13.32
CA PHE A 108 -10.02 11.07 12.21
C PHE A 108 -9.24 11.43 10.94
N ARG A 109 -8.91 12.71 10.75
CA ARG A 109 -8.19 13.21 9.55
C ARG A 109 -6.73 13.58 9.81
N ALA A 110 -6.20 13.22 10.97
CA ALA A 110 -4.83 13.55 11.37
C ALA A 110 -3.80 12.49 10.96
N HIS A 111 -4.23 11.39 10.39
CA HIS A 111 -3.36 10.23 10.19
C HIS A 111 -3.71 9.42 8.94
N GLY A 112 -2.74 8.67 8.48
CA GLY A 112 -2.91 7.59 7.53
C GLY A 112 -2.96 6.23 8.24
N HIS A 113 -2.34 5.24 7.61
CA HIS A 113 -2.28 3.87 8.10
C HIS A 113 -0.85 3.33 8.23
N CYS A 114 0.15 4.20 8.38
CA CYS A 114 1.47 3.77 8.80
C CYS A 114 1.39 3.07 10.16
N LEU A 115 2.28 2.13 10.39
CA LEU A 115 2.29 1.33 11.61
C LEU A 115 2.38 2.20 12.86
N HIS A 116 3.29 3.19 12.88
CA HIS A 116 3.48 4.06 14.05
C HIS A 116 2.26 4.94 14.32
N GLU A 117 1.57 5.43 13.28
CA GLU A 117 0.34 6.23 13.41
C GLU A 117 -0.75 5.40 14.10
N ILE A 118 -1.05 4.24 13.55
CA ILE A 118 -2.10 3.36 14.11
C ILE A 118 -1.74 2.85 15.50
N PHE A 119 -0.45 2.55 15.75
CA PHE A 119 -0.01 2.11 17.07
C PHE A 119 -0.21 3.21 18.12
N ALA A 120 0.18 4.46 17.81
CA ALA A 120 -0.03 5.61 18.69
C ALA A 120 -1.52 5.87 18.98
N LEU A 121 -2.37 5.81 17.96
CA LEU A 121 -3.81 5.98 18.11
C LEU A 121 -4.43 4.90 19.00
N ARG A 122 -4.01 3.63 18.84
CA ARG A 122 -4.49 2.52 19.66
C ARG A 122 -4.12 2.67 21.14
N GLU A 123 -3.02 3.34 21.44
CA GLU A 123 -2.62 3.69 22.80
C GLU A 123 -3.26 4.98 23.33
N GLY A 124 -4.10 5.65 22.53
CA GLY A 124 -4.69 6.95 22.88
C GLY A 124 -3.68 8.10 22.93
N LYS A 125 -2.57 7.97 22.20
CA LYS A 125 -1.52 8.99 22.10
C LYS A 125 -1.72 9.79 20.81
N PHE A 126 -1.90 11.09 20.96
CA PHE A 126 -2.07 12.00 19.83
C PHE A 126 -0.86 12.94 19.74
N GLY A 127 -0.26 13.00 18.55
CA GLY A 127 0.68 14.05 18.19
C GLY A 127 -0.03 15.35 17.83
N ARG A 128 0.57 16.14 16.96
CA ARG A 128 -0.09 17.30 16.36
C ARG A 128 -1.22 16.81 15.45
N VAL A 129 -2.42 17.35 15.63
CA VAL A 129 -3.59 17.09 14.78
C VAL A 129 -4.00 18.38 14.07
N PRO A 130 -4.76 18.34 12.96
CA PRO A 130 -5.29 19.54 12.34
C PRO A 130 -6.07 20.38 13.34
N ASP A 131 -6.09 21.69 13.15
CA ASP A 131 -6.85 22.62 13.98
C ASP A 131 -8.31 22.70 13.55
N MET A 132 -8.56 22.39 12.29
CA MET A 132 -9.87 22.46 11.66
C MET A 132 -9.95 21.42 10.53
N VAL A 133 -11.18 21.00 10.24
CA VAL A 133 -11.53 20.24 9.03
C VAL A 133 -12.50 21.08 8.20
N VAL A 134 -12.32 21.10 6.88
CA VAL A 134 -13.22 21.76 5.93
C VAL A 134 -13.70 20.79 4.86
N TRP A 135 -14.95 20.89 4.44
CA TRP A 135 -15.56 20.00 3.44
C TRP A 135 -16.03 20.77 2.21
N PRO A 136 -15.16 21.00 1.20
CA PRO A 136 -15.61 21.54 -0.08
C PRO A 136 -16.58 20.57 -0.77
N SER A 137 -17.59 21.11 -1.45
CA SER A 137 -18.58 20.36 -2.20
C SER A 137 -18.32 20.33 -3.70
N CYS A 138 -17.38 21.12 -4.19
CA CYS A 138 -17.03 21.24 -5.60
C CYS A 138 -15.64 21.88 -5.79
N HIS A 139 -15.15 21.83 -7.03
CA HIS A 139 -13.89 22.46 -7.43
C HIS A 139 -13.77 23.93 -6.98
N ASN A 140 -14.82 24.73 -7.17
CA ASN A 140 -14.79 26.15 -6.85
C ASN A 140 -14.65 26.43 -5.34
N ASP A 141 -15.17 25.56 -4.48
CA ASP A 141 -14.98 25.68 -3.04
C ASP A 141 -13.52 25.43 -2.67
N VAL A 142 -12.86 24.46 -3.32
CA VAL A 142 -11.42 24.22 -3.13
C VAL A 142 -10.60 25.43 -3.54
N VAL A 143 -10.94 26.07 -4.68
CA VAL A 143 -10.27 27.31 -5.12
C VAL A 143 -10.36 28.38 -4.04
N LYS A 144 -11.57 28.64 -3.52
CA LYS A 144 -11.78 29.64 -2.46
C LYS A 144 -11.00 29.30 -1.19
N ILE A 145 -11.01 28.04 -0.74
CA ILE A 145 -10.27 27.61 0.46
C ILE A 145 -8.76 27.84 0.27
N VAL A 146 -8.20 27.48 -0.89
CA VAL A 146 -6.78 27.66 -1.17
C VAL A 146 -6.41 29.15 -1.23
N GLU A 147 -7.24 29.99 -1.86
CA GLU A 147 -7.05 31.45 -1.89
C GLU A 147 -7.06 32.05 -0.48
N LEU A 148 -8.05 31.66 0.36
CA LEU A 148 -8.14 32.11 1.76
C LEU A 148 -6.94 31.62 2.58
N ALA A 149 -6.51 30.38 2.40
CA ALA A 149 -5.36 29.83 3.10
C ALA A 149 -4.05 30.57 2.72
N CYS A 150 -3.87 30.90 1.46
CA CYS A 150 -2.74 31.72 1.01
C CYS A 150 -2.80 33.14 1.61
N LYS A 151 -3.98 33.77 1.59
CA LYS A 151 -4.19 35.14 2.12
C LYS A 151 -3.88 35.22 3.61
N HIS A 152 -4.27 34.22 4.39
CA HIS A 152 -4.15 34.21 5.84
C HIS A 152 -2.96 33.37 6.35
N ASN A 153 -2.09 32.88 5.47
CA ASN A 153 -0.94 32.02 5.80
C ASN A 153 -1.33 30.80 6.64
N VAL A 154 -2.36 30.08 6.21
CA VAL A 154 -2.85 28.83 6.82
C VAL A 154 -2.27 27.64 6.07
N CYS A 155 -1.91 26.59 6.81
CA CYS A 155 -1.42 25.34 6.23
C CYS A 155 -2.60 24.44 5.84
N LEU A 156 -2.64 23.96 4.59
CA LEU A 156 -3.63 22.99 4.12
C LEU A 156 -3.01 21.61 3.95
N ILE A 157 -3.69 20.57 4.44
CA ILE A 157 -3.36 19.17 4.20
C ILE A 157 -4.55 18.52 3.51
N PRO A 158 -4.43 18.13 2.22
CA PRO A 158 -5.51 17.44 1.52
C PRO A 158 -5.77 16.06 2.13
N TYR A 159 -7.04 15.74 2.35
CA TYR A 159 -7.50 14.46 2.84
C TYR A 159 -8.47 13.83 1.84
N GLY A 160 -8.23 12.56 1.50
CA GLY A 160 -9.13 11.72 0.70
C GLY A 160 -9.73 10.61 1.56
N GLY A 161 -9.32 9.36 1.35
CA GLY A 161 -9.78 8.22 2.14
C GLY A 161 -8.95 7.90 3.39
N GLY A 162 -7.90 8.67 3.70
CA GLY A 162 -7.05 8.45 4.86
C GLY A 162 -6.20 7.16 4.83
N THR A 163 -6.09 6.49 3.69
CA THR A 163 -5.42 5.17 3.56
C THR A 163 -3.93 5.26 3.26
N SER A 164 -3.32 6.44 3.36
CA SER A 164 -1.88 6.66 3.14
C SER A 164 -1.03 5.81 4.08
N VAL A 165 0.10 5.32 3.57
CA VAL A 165 1.13 4.57 4.33
C VAL A 165 2.51 5.20 4.21
N SER A 166 2.57 6.51 3.90
CA SER A 166 3.77 7.30 3.70
C SER A 166 3.86 8.51 4.65
N SER A 167 3.04 8.55 5.70
CA SER A 167 2.90 9.69 6.63
C SER A 167 2.49 11.01 5.96
N ALA A 168 1.85 10.95 4.78
CA ALA A 168 1.46 12.14 4.02
C ALA A 168 0.41 13.01 4.73
N LEU A 169 -0.27 12.49 5.75
CA LEU A 169 -1.29 13.18 6.53
C LEU A 169 -0.78 13.64 7.91
N GLU A 170 0.44 13.28 8.26
CA GLU A 170 1.04 13.65 9.54
C GLU A 170 1.22 15.17 9.63
N CYS A 171 0.71 15.77 10.71
CA CYS A 171 0.89 17.17 10.98
C CYS A 171 2.27 17.40 11.61
N PRO A 172 3.15 18.25 11.01
CA PRO A 172 4.45 18.53 11.60
C PRO A 172 4.31 19.14 13.00
N PRO A 173 4.96 18.60 14.04
CA PRO A 173 4.81 19.08 15.41
C PRO A 173 5.35 20.52 15.61
N GLU A 174 6.29 20.93 14.78
CA GLU A 174 6.89 22.26 14.76
C GLU A 174 6.09 23.32 14.00
N GLU A 175 5.02 22.93 13.29
CA GLU A 175 4.20 23.87 12.54
C GLU A 175 3.40 24.78 13.48
N THR A 176 3.66 26.07 13.41
CA THR A 176 3.04 27.09 14.26
C THR A 176 1.80 27.73 13.65
N ARG A 177 1.61 27.60 12.34
CA ARG A 177 0.40 28.07 11.66
C ARG A 177 -0.80 27.20 12.01
N SER A 178 -1.98 27.74 11.81
CA SER A 178 -3.20 26.94 11.81
C SER A 178 -3.13 25.90 10.70
N ILE A 179 -3.38 24.62 11.03
CA ILE A 179 -3.41 23.52 10.09
C ILE A 179 -4.86 23.14 9.81
N VAL A 180 -5.25 23.14 8.55
CA VAL A 180 -6.60 22.77 8.10
C VAL A 180 -6.53 21.51 7.26
N SER A 181 -7.23 20.48 7.66
CA SER A 181 -7.47 19.31 6.83
C SER A 181 -8.58 19.60 5.83
N LEU A 182 -8.28 19.51 4.54
CA LEU A 182 -9.22 19.71 3.46
C LEU A 182 -9.74 18.35 2.97
N ASP A 183 -10.92 17.99 3.45
CA ASP A 183 -11.55 16.71 3.20
C ASP A 183 -12.42 16.76 1.93
N THR A 184 -11.98 16.05 0.88
CA THR A 184 -12.60 16.07 -0.45
C THR A 184 -13.84 15.20 -0.60
N SER A 185 -14.27 14.55 0.41
CA SER A 185 -15.28 13.50 0.39
C SER A 185 -16.69 13.90 0.00
N GLN A 186 -17.04 15.18 0.15
CA GLN A 186 -18.29 15.70 -0.40
C GLN A 186 -18.23 15.90 -1.93
N MET A 187 -17.05 15.77 -2.52
CA MET A 187 -16.80 15.81 -3.97
C MET A 187 -16.79 14.38 -4.53
N ASN A 188 -17.95 13.73 -4.56
CA ASN A 188 -18.08 12.29 -4.81
C ASN A 188 -19.00 11.93 -5.99
N ARG A 189 -19.15 12.83 -6.96
CA ARG A 189 -20.06 12.63 -8.09
C ARG A 189 -19.32 12.22 -9.35
N ILE A 190 -19.97 11.37 -10.17
CA ILE A 190 -19.63 11.23 -11.60
C ILE A 190 -20.33 12.38 -12.32
N LEU A 191 -19.54 13.30 -12.89
CA LEU A 191 -20.05 14.52 -13.54
C LEU A 191 -20.62 14.21 -14.92
N TRP A 192 -19.96 13.32 -15.67
CA TRP A 192 -20.43 12.79 -16.95
C TRP A 192 -19.73 11.48 -17.32
N ILE A 193 -20.38 10.70 -18.17
CA ILE A 193 -19.85 9.51 -18.84
C ILE A 193 -19.95 9.73 -20.34
N ASP A 194 -18.85 9.55 -21.06
CA ASP A 194 -18.80 9.55 -22.50
C ASP A 194 -18.64 8.12 -23.02
N GLU A 195 -19.76 7.53 -23.42
CA GLU A 195 -19.83 6.17 -23.91
C GLU A 195 -19.11 5.97 -25.27
N LYS A 196 -18.98 7.04 -26.07
CA LYS A 196 -18.32 6.95 -27.37
C LYS A 196 -16.81 6.92 -27.24
N ASN A 197 -16.28 7.72 -26.30
CA ASN A 197 -14.84 7.81 -26.04
C ASN A 197 -14.39 6.91 -24.88
N LEU A 198 -15.33 6.23 -24.21
CA LEU A 198 -15.08 5.37 -23.07
C LEU A 198 -14.30 6.09 -21.96
N THR A 199 -14.81 7.24 -21.55
CA THR A 199 -14.25 8.05 -20.47
C THR A 199 -15.32 8.50 -19.51
N ALA A 200 -14.95 8.72 -18.25
CA ALA A 200 -15.79 9.32 -17.24
C ALA A 200 -15.05 10.47 -16.55
N HIS A 201 -15.75 11.57 -16.32
CA HIS A 201 -15.24 12.71 -15.55
C HIS A 201 -15.84 12.70 -14.18
N VAL A 202 -15.00 12.71 -13.17
CA VAL A 202 -15.36 12.31 -11.81
C VAL A 202 -14.72 13.27 -10.82
N GLU A 203 -15.43 13.61 -9.78
CA GLU A 203 -14.89 14.36 -8.64
C GLU A 203 -13.92 13.50 -7.83
N ALA A 204 -12.84 14.12 -7.36
CA ALA A 204 -11.69 13.42 -6.80
C ALA A 204 -11.93 12.74 -5.43
N GLY A 205 -12.95 13.17 -4.70
CA GLY A 205 -13.27 12.64 -3.37
C GLY A 205 -14.08 11.34 -3.40
N ILE A 206 -14.54 10.89 -4.56
CA ILE A 206 -15.29 9.63 -4.65
C ILE A 206 -14.42 8.45 -4.20
N VAL A 207 -14.98 7.59 -3.35
CA VAL A 207 -14.32 6.35 -2.92
C VAL A 207 -14.38 5.31 -4.03
N GLY A 208 -13.31 4.51 -4.18
CA GLY A 208 -13.20 3.55 -5.27
C GLY A 208 -14.35 2.54 -5.36
N GLN A 209 -14.81 2.06 -4.23
CA GLN A 209 -15.96 1.15 -4.18
C GLN A 209 -17.23 1.79 -4.75
N ASP A 210 -17.49 3.05 -4.43
CA ASP A 210 -18.65 3.78 -4.95
C ASP A 210 -18.48 4.13 -6.42
N LEU A 211 -17.27 4.51 -6.85
CA LEU A 211 -16.97 4.75 -8.25
C LEU A 211 -17.28 3.51 -9.11
N GLU A 212 -16.75 2.35 -8.71
CA GLU A 212 -17.00 1.10 -9.45
C GLU A 212 -18.46 0.71 -9.41
N ARG A 213 -19.16 0.85 -8.27
CA ARG A 213 -20.59 0.57 -8.16
C ARG A 213 -21.41 1.43 -9.13
N LEU A 214 -21.18 2.75 -9.13
CA LEU A 214 -21.93 3.69 -10.00
C LEU A 214 -21.62 3.46 -11.49
N LEU A 215 -20.39 3.16 -11.84
CA LEU A 215 -20.02 2.81 -13.21
C LEU A 215 -20.65 1.49 -13.63
N ASN A 216 -20.66 0.48 -12.74
CA ASN A 216 -21.26 -0.83 -13.01
C ASN A 216 -22.78 -0.73 -13.25
N GLU A 217 -23.48 0.14 -12.54
CA GLU A 217 -24.90 0.44 -12.78
C GLU A 217 -25.15 0.99 -14.19
N SER A 218 -24.12 1.61 -14.79
CA SER A 218 -24.15 2.11 -16.18
C SER A 218 -23.53 1.13 -17.19
N GLY A 219 -23.12 -0.07 -16.76
CA GLY A 219 -22.54 -1.10 -17.62
C GLY A 219 -21.02 -0.95 -17.87
N TYR A 220 -20.34 -0.10 -17.09
CA TYR A 220 -18.91 0.19 -17.24
C TYR A 220 -18.12 -0.11 -15.96
N CYS A 221 -16.81 -0.13 -16.06
CA CYS A 221 -15.87 -0.23 -14.94
C CYS A 221 -14.56 0.50 -15.28
N THR A 222 -13.80 0.91 -14.28
CA THR A 222 -12.39 1.31 -14.46
C THR A 222 -11.48 0.09 -14.44
N GLY A 223 -11.84 -0.92 -13.66
CA GLY A 223 -11.03 -2.10 -13.35
C GLY A 223 -9.82 -1.79 -12.47
N HIS A 224 -9.68 -0.55 -11.98
CA HIS A 224 -8.62 -0.17 -11.05
C HIS A 224 -9.01 -0.58 -9.64
N GLU A 225 -8.25 -1.48 -9.05
CA GLU A 225 -8.59 -2.09 -7.76
C GLU A 225 -7.34 -2.10 -6.85
N PRO A 226 -7.01 -0.95 -6.23
CA PRO A 226 -6.00 -0.92 -5.17
C PRO A 226 -6.46 -1.73 -3.95
N ASP A 227 -5.54 -2.18 -3.12
CA ASP A 227 -5.84 -2.96 -1.91
C ASP A 227 -6.82 -2.23 -0.97
N SER A 228 -6.78 -0.90 -0.97
CA SER A 228 -7.61 -0.02 -0.14
C SER A 228 -8.85 0.53 -0.86
N MET A 229 -9.27 -0.02 -2.00
CA MET A 229 -10.33 0.58 -2.84
C MET A 229 -11.67 0.80 -2.09
N GLU A 230 -11.91 0.04 -1.02
CA GLU A 230 -13.11 0.22 -0.18
C GLU A 230 -13.15 1.57 0.54
N PHE A 231 -11.97 2.23 0.72
CA PHE A 231 -11.83 3.46 1.51
C PHE A 231 -11.06 4.54 0.79
N SER A 232 -10.16 4.20 -0.13
CA SER A 232 -9.33 5.18 -0.84
C SER A 232 -10.12 5.91 -1.91
N SER A 233 -9.83 7.21 -2.08
CA SER A 233 -10.50 8.08 -3.05
C SER A 233 -9.75 8.12 -4.38
N LEU A 234 -10.46 8.49 -5.46
CA LEU A 234 -9.89 8.69 -6.78
C LEU A 234 -8.76 9.73 -6.78
N GLY A 235 -8.94 10.86 -6.09
CA GLY A 235 -7.89 11.87 -5.94
C GLY A 235 -6.68 11.35 -5.17
N GLY A 236 -6.91 10.50 -4.16
CA GLY A 236 -5.86 9.79 -3.45
C GLY A 236 -5.09 8.84 -4.37
N TRP A 237 -5.75 8.11 -5.26
CA TRP A 237 -5.08 7.25 -6.25
C TRP A 237 -4.15 8.04 -7.17
N VAL A 238 -4.62 9.20 -7.66
CA VAL A 238 -3.79 10.11 -8.47
C VAL A 238 -2.61 10.63 -7.64
N ALA A 239 -2.87 11.13 -6.44
CA ALA A 239 -1.85 11.73 -5.58
C ALA A 239 -0.77 10.74 -5.14
N THR A 240 -1.11 9.46 -4.96
CA THR A 240 -0.15 8.40 -4.57
C THR A 240 0.38 7.58 -5.75
N ARG A 241 -0.06 7.87 -6.98
CA ARG A 241 0.24 7.06 -8.17
C ARG A 241 -0.05 5.58 -7.94
N ALA A 242 -1.25 5.31 -7.47
CA ALA A 242 -1.66 3.99 -7.00
C ALA A 242 -1.62 2.91 -8.07
N SER A 243 -1.15 1.73 -7.70
CA SER A 243 -1.25 0.53 -8.53
C SER A 243 -2.49 -0.30 -8.16
N GLY A 244 -3.04 -1.01 -9.15
CA GLY A 244 -4.21 -1.86 -8.97
C GLY A 244 -3.89 -3.35 -9.07
N MET A 245 -4.67 -4.17 -8.37
CA MET A 245 -4.51 -5.63 -8.38
C MET A 245 -4.73 -6.27 -9.76
N LYS A 246 -5.48 -5.60 -10.64
CA LYS A 246 -5.82 -6.06 -12.00
C LYS A 246 -5.04 -5.33 -13.09
N LYS A 247 -3.89 -4.74 -12.75
CA LYS A 247 -3.10 -3.89 -13.63
C LYS A 247 -2.66 -4.53 -14.95
N ASN A 248 -2.58 -5.85 -15.03
CA ASN A 248 -2.17 -6.54 -16.25
C ASN A 248 -3.15 -6.35 -17.42
N ILE A 249 -4.43 -6.12 -17.14
CA ILE A 249 -5.47 -5.85 -18.15
C ILE A 249 -5.83 -4.37 -18.16
N TYR A 250 -6.01 -3.77 -16.98
CA TYR A 250 -6.57 -2.43 -16.86
C TYR A 250 -5.51 -1.33 -16.79
N GLY A 251 -4.30 -1.66 -16.38
CA GLY A 251 -3.24 -0.69 -16.10
C GLY A 251 -3.27 -0.17 -14.67
N ASN A 252 -2.31 0.68 -14.34
CA ASN A 252 -2.28 1.45 -13.11
C ASN A 252 -3.00 2.79 -13.31
N ILE A 253 -3.06 3.63 -12.28
CA ILE A 253 -3.74 4.92 -12.36
C ILE A 253 -3.16 5.81 -13.47
N GLU A 254 -1.85 5.78 -13.71
CA GLU A 254 -1.18 6.53 -14.78
C GLU A 254 -1.59 6.10 -16.18
N ASP A 255 -2.04 4.86 -16.35
CA ASP A 255 -2.54 4.34 -17.63
C ASP A 255 -4.02 4.70 -17.85
N LEU A 256 -4.76 4.93 -16.79
CA LEU A 256 -6.19 5.20 -16.79
C LEU A 256 -6.51 6.69 -16.89
N VAL A 257 -5.70 7.53 -16.27
CA VAL A 257 -5.94 8.97 -16.24
C VAL A 257 -5.77 9.59 -17.62
N VAL A 258 -6.81 10.33 -18.06
CA VAL A 258 -6.83 11.14 -19.27
C VAL A 258 -6.56 12.60 -18.94
N HIS A 259 -7.18 13.09 -17.87
CA HIS A 259 -7.10 14.48 -17.46
C HIS A 259 -7.17 14.60 -15.93
N VAL A 260 -6.42 15.54 -15.38
CA VAL A 260 -6.47 15.91 -13.94
C VAL A 260 -6.64 17.42 -13.83
N LYS A 261 -7.51 17.83 -12.93
CA LYS A 261 -7.68 19.21 -12.52
C LYS A 261 -7.22 19.34 -11.07
N MET A 262 -6.25 20.23 -10.84
CA MET A 262 -5.64 20.43 -9.53
C MET A 262 -5.60 21.91 -9.18
N VAL A 263 -5.97 22.22 -7.94
CA VAL A 263 -5.87 23.57 -7.38
C VAL A 263 -4.57 23.71 -6.61
N THR A 264 -3.80 24.75 -6.94
CA THR A 264 -2.54 25.09 -6.29
C THR A 264 -2.57 26.52 -5.74
N PRO A 265 -1.61 26.90 -4.88
CA PRO A 265 -1.47 28.31 -4.44
C PRO A 265 -1.28 29.32 -5.57
N GLN A 266 -0.81 28.87 -6.73
CA GLN A 266 -0.57 29.73 -7.90
C GLN A 266 -1.73 29.73 -8.92
N GLY A 267 -2.76 28.95 -8.68
CA GLY A 267 -3.92 28.82 -9.56
C GLY A 267 -4.23 27.38 -9.91
N VAL A 268 -5.13 27.20 -10.87
CA VAL A 268 -5.59 25.89 -11.32
C VAL A 268 -4.66 25.33 -12.37
N ILE A 269 -4.23 24.08 -12.21
CA ILE A 269 -3.49 23.32 -13.21
C ILE A 269 -4.47 22.37 -13.88
N GLU A 270 -4.61 22.52 -15.20
CA GLU A 270 -5.36 21.61 -16.07
C GLU A 270 -4.80 21.65 -17.49
N LYS A 271 -4.95 20.57 -18.26
CA LYS A 271 -4.62 20.57 -19.68
C LYS A 271 -5.72 21.29 -20.48
N SER A 272 -5.34 21.96 -21.56
CA SER A 272 -6.26 22.66 -22.45
C SER A 272 -7.23 21.75 -23.19
N CYS A 273 -6.95 20.45 -23.27
CA CYS A 273 -7.85 19.45 -23.85
C CYS A 273 -7.79 18.12 -23.09
N GLN A 274 -8.86 17.35 -23.18
CA GLN A 274 -9.01 16.05 -22.54
C GLN A 274 -8.69 14.89 -23.51
N CYS A 275 -7.65 15.04 -24.32
CA CYS A 275 -7.18 13.98 -25.20
C CYS A 275 -6.37 12.93 -24.40
N PRO A 276 -6.51 11.65 -24.72
CA PRO A 276 -5.76 10.58 -24.05
C PRO A 276 -4.24 10.72 -24.18
N ARG A 277 -3.76 11.40 -25.23
CA ARG A 277 -2.35 11.65 -25.46
C ARG A 277 -2.14 12.98 -26.20
N MET A 278 -1.20 13.78 -25.70
CA MET A 278 -0.71 14.98 -26.36
C MET A 278 0.79 14.83 -26.63
N SER A 279 1.24 15.32 -27.78
CA SER A 279 2.66 15.30 -28.18
C SER A 279 3.32 16.68 -28.03
N THR A 280 2.85 17.48 -27.06
CA THR A 280 3.33 18.84 -26.80
C THR A 280 3.83 18.97 -25.38
N GLY A 281 5.08 19.40 -25.22
CA GLY A 281 5.69 19.67 -23.91
C GLY A 281 5.81 18.49 -22.96
N PRO A 282 6.29 18.72 -21.74
CA PRO A 282 6.26 17.74 -20.65
C PRO A 282 4.82 17.41 -20.23
N ASP A 283 4.55 16.16 -19.86
CA ASP A 283 3.24 15.79 -19.36
C ASP A 283 3.09 16.18 -17.89
N ILE A 284 2.28 17.21 -17.64
CA ILE A 284 2.04 17.72 -16.27
C ILE A 284 1.42 16.68 -15.35
N HIS A 285 0.66 15.71 -15.89
CA HIS A 285 0.08 14.67 -15.07
C HIS A 285 1.14 13.82 -14.35
N HIS A 286 2.32 13.62 -14.96
CA HIS A 286 3.42 12.90 -14.31
C HIS A 286 4.03 13.68 -13.13
N PHE A 287 3.86 14.99 -13.06
CA PHE A 287 4.24 15.77 -11.87
C PHE A 287 3.18 15.69 -10.78
N ILE A 288 1.91 15.65 -11.17
CA ILE A 288 0.79 15.55 -10.22
C ILE A 288 0.74 14.16 -9.57
N MET A 289 0.90 13.10 -10.38
CA MET A 289 0.86 11.72 -9.90
C MET A 289 2.05 11.41 -9.00
N GLY A 290 1.77 11.02 -7.75
CA GLY A 290 2.78 10.74 -6.73
C GLY A 290 3.21 11.98 -5.95
N SER A 291 2.51 13.12 -6.09
CA SER A 291 2.78 14.35 -5.33
C SER A 291 2.30 14.30 -3.88
N GLU A 292 1.41 13.39 -3.55
CA GLU A 292 0.86 13.17 -2.19
C GLU A 292 0.37 14.46 -1.50
N GLY A 293 -0.28 15.34 -2.27
CA GLY A 293 -0.82 16.60 -1.76
C GLY A 293 0.19 17.74 -1.61
N THR A 294 1.48 17.53 -1.90
CA THR A 294 2.53 18.57 -1.73
C THR A 294 2.48 19.67 -2.78
N LEU A 295 1.88 19.43 -3.94
CA LEU A 295 1.78 20.39 -5.03
C LEU A 295 0.42 21.11 -5.07
N GLY A 296 -0.62 20.52 -4.52
CA GLY A 296 -1.97 21.07 -4.55
C GLY A 296 -3.03 20.00 -4.26
N VAL A 297 -4.28 20.38 -4.47
CA VAL A 297 -5.46 19.55 -4.23
C VAL A 297 -6.04 19.08 -5.55
N VAL A 298 -6.06 17.78 -5.79
CA VAL A 298 -6.76 17.18 -6.94
C VAL A 298 -8.26 17.29 -6.72
N THR A 299 -8.98 17.87 -7.68
CA THR A 299 -10.42 18.13 -7.56
C THR A 299 -11.29 17.33 -8.50
N GLU A 300 -10.85 17.14 -9.75
CA GLU A 300 -11.58 16.41 -10.78
C GLU A 300 -10.62 15.59 -11.62
N VAL A 301 -11.06 14.41 -12.04
CA VAL A 301 -10.26 13.48 -12.84
C VAL A 301 -11.10 12.91 -13.99
N THR A 302 -10.57 12.91 -15.21
CA THR A 302 -11.15 12.13 -16.31
C THR A 302 -10.38 10.82 -16.42
N VAL A 303 -11.09 9.71 -16.29
CA VAL A 303 -10.53 8.36 -16.37
C VAL A 303 -11.09 7.58 -17.54
N LYS A 304 -10.28 6.68 -18.08
CA LYS A 304 -10.73 5.68 -19.05
C LYS A 304 -11.65 4.68 -18.35
N ILE A 305 -12.75 4.34 -18.99
CA ILE A 305 -13.66 3.28 -18.58
C ILE A 305 -13.72 2.20 -19.65
N ARG A 306 -14.24 1.06 -19.30
CA ARG A 306 -14.44 -0.09 -20.20
C ARG A 306 -15.79 -0.72 -19.93
N PRO A 307 -16.41 -1.41 -20.89
CA PRO A 307 -17.55 -2.29 -20.61
C PRO A 307 -17.19 -3.29 -19.51
N MET A 308 -18.14 -3.58 -18.65
CA MET A 308 -17.97 -4.60 -17.62
C MET A 308 -17.57 -5.96 -18.22
N PRO A 309 -16.66 -6.71 -17.58
CA PRO A 309 -16.34 -8.05 -18.04
C PRO A 309 -17.55 -8.98 -17.91
N GLU A 310 -17.87 -9.69 -18.98
CA GLU A 310 -19.00 -10.66 -18.99
C GLU A 310 -18.73 -11.88 -18.10
N TYR A 311 -17.47 -12.24 -17.95
CA TYR A 311 -17.06 -13.44 -17.25
C TYR A 311 -15.80 -13.23 -16.41
N GLN A 312 -15.85 -13.75 -15.18
CA GLN A 312 -14.75 -13.73 -14.24
C GLN A 312 -14.46 -15.15 -13.76
N LYS A 313 -13.20 -15.52 -13.70
CA LYS A 313 -12.78 -16.83 -13.22
C LYS A 313 -11.52 -16.76 -12.40
N TYR A 314 -11.57 -17.36 -11.21
CA TYR A 314 -10.40 -17.52 -10.37
C TYR A 314 -9.66 -18.81 -10.68
N GLY A 315 -8.37 -18.84 -10.35
CA GLY A 315 -7.56 -20.04 -10.48
C GLY A 315 -6.38 -20.04 -9.53
N SER A 316 -5.75 -21.17 -9.39
CA SER A 316 -4.50 -21.28 -8.64
C SER A 316 -3.62 -22.39 -9.17
N VAL A 317 -2.29 -22.19 -9.02
CA VAL A 317 -1.27 -23.16 -9.42
C VAL A 317 -0.29 -23.37 -8.27
N VAL A 318 -0.05 -24.63 -7.91
CA VAL A 318 1.00 -25.00 -6.95
C VAL A 318 2.26 -25.38 -7.71
N PHE A 319 3.41 -24.83 -7.32
CA PHE A 319 4.72 -25.15 -7.88
C PHE A 319 5.58 -25.87 -6.83
N PRO A 320 6.55 -26.71 -7.27
CA PRO A 320 7.45 -27.43 -6.37
C PRO A 320 8.31 -26.53 -5.52
N ASN A 321 8.69 -25.36 -6.04
CA ASN A 321 9.48 -24.35 -5.36
C ASN A 321 9.24 -22.97 -5.98
N PHE A 322 9.77 -21.94 -5.30
CA PHE A 322 9.56 -20.55 -5.68
C PHE A 322 10.25 -20.18 -7.00
N GLU A 323 11.42 -20.72 -7.28
CA GLU A 323 12.19 -20.46 -8.50
C GLU A 323 11.42 -20.89 -9.76
N GLN A 324 10.77 -22.07 -9.71
CA GLN A 324 9.92 -22.54 -10.80
C GLN A 324 8.67 -21.68 -10.98
N GLY A 325 8.08 -21.21 -9.87
CA GLY A 325 6.99 -20.23 -9.91
C GLY A 325 7.40 -18.92 -10.59
N VAL A 326 8.54 -18.36 -10.22
CA VAL A 326 9.09 -17.14 -10.86
C VAL A 326 9.35 -17.34 -12.34
N ALA A 327 9.97 -18.48 -12.72
CA ALA A 327 10.24 -18.81 -14.11
C ALA A 327 8.94 -18.92 -14.94
N CYS A 328 7.89 -19.50 -14.36
CA CYS A 328 6.56 -19.55 -14.97
C CYS A 328 5.99 -18.15 -15.17
N LEU A 329 5.99 -17.30 -14.14
CA LEU A 329 5.47 -15.93 -14.24
C LEU A 329 6.23 -15.10 -15.27
N ARG A 330 7.56 -15.27 -15.34
CA ARG A 330 8.40 -14.66 -16.38
C ARG A 330 7.99 -15.10 -17.78
N GLU A 331 7.72 -16.39 -17.99
CA GLU A 331 7.28 -16.89 -19.30
C GLU A 331 5.88 -16.39 -19.66
N VAL A 332 4.94 -16.32 -18.71
CA VAL A 332 3.62 -15.71 -18.88
C VAL A 332 3.74 -14.26 -19.32
N ALA A 333 4.62 -13.49 -18.66
CA ALA A 333 4.88 -12.10 -19.01
C ALA A 333 5.52 -11.96 -20.41
N LYS A 334 6.49 -12.81 -20.73
CA LYS A 334 7.15 -12.85 -22.05
C LYS A 334 6.17 -13.14 -23.19
N GLN A 335 5.23 -14.05 -22.97
CA GLN A 335 4.18 -14.37 -23.94
C GLN A 335 3.02 -13.36 -23.95
N ARG A 336 3.05 -12.32 -23.10
CA ARG A 336 2.01 -11.29 -22.97
C ARG A 336 0.62 -11.89 -22.73
N CYS A 337 0.56 -12.96 -21.95
CA CYS A 337 -0.67 -13.64 -21.61
C CYS A 337 -0.94 -13.62 -20.09
N ALA A 338 -0.53 -12.55 -19.42
CA ALA A 338 -0.81 -12.39 -18.00
C ALA A 338 -2.32 -12.18 -17.77
N PRO A 339 -2.94 -12.93 -16.84
CA PRO A 339 -4.33 -12.72 -16.46
C PRO A 339 -4.50 -11.35 -15.75
N ALA A 340 -5.73 -10.94 -15.47
CA ALA A 340 -6.00 -9.66 -14.81
C ALA A 340 -5.18 -9.49 -13.54
N SER A 341 -5.12 -10.53 -12.72
CA SER A 341 -4.23 -10.61 -11.57
C SER A 341 -3.49 -11.94 -11.54
N ILE A 342 -2.19 -11.89 -11.25
CA ILE A 342 -1.35 -13.06 -11.00
C ILE A 342 -0.39 -12.75 -9.87
N ARG A 343 -0.40 -13.57 -8.81
CA ARG A 343 0.42 -13.38 -7.60
C ARG A 343 1.06 -14.69 -7.23
N LEU A 344 2.36 -14.70 -7.03
CA LEU A 344 3.10 -15.86 -6.54
C LEU A 344 3.41 -15.66 -5.06
N MET A 345 2.87 -16.51 -4.23
CA MET A 345 3.08 -16.55 -2.78
C MET A 345 4.12 -17.60 -2.44
N ASP A 346 5.04 -17.27 -1.55
CA ASP A 346 6.02 -18.23 -1.06
C ASP A 346 5.39 -19.26 -0.10
N ASN A 347 6.22 -20.17 0.38
CA ASN A 347 5.78 -21.24 1.28
C ASN A 347 5.19 -20.72 2.59
N GLU A 348 5.77 -19.68 3.18
CA GLU A 348 5.32 -19.13 4.47
C GLU A 348 3.97 -18.43 4.31
N GLN A 349 3.79 -17.64 3.25
CA GLN A 349 2.49 -17.06 2.92
C GLN A 349 1.43 -18.11 2.59
N PHE A 350 1.84 -19.19 1.95
CA PHE A 350 0.93 -20.33 1.70
C PHE A 350 0.46 -20.96 3.02
N LYS A 351 1.38 -21.18 3.98
CA LYS A 351 1.04 -21.67 5.33
C LYS A 351 0.11 -20.71 6.05
N PHE A 352 0.38 -19.40 5.96
CA PHE A 352 -0.48 -18.37 6.51
C PHE A 352 -1.89 -18.38 5.88
N GLY A 353 -1.98 -18.39 4.54
CA GLY A 353 -3.26 -18.51 3.84
C GLY A 353 -4.02 -19.79 4.18
N HIS A 354 -3.29 -20.86 4.54
CA HIS A 354 -3.90 -22.11 5.03
C HIS A 354 -4.41 -21.99 6.46
N ALA A 355 -3.69 -21.29 7.33
CA ALA A 355 -4.13 -20.99 8.71
C ALA A 355 -5.41 -20.12 8.75
N LEU A 356 -5.62 -19.31 7.72
CA LEU A 356 -6.83 -18.49 7.52
C LEU A 356 -8.00 -19.24 6.90
N LYS A 357 -7.88 -20.55 6.69
CA LYS A 357 -8.97 -21.36 6.12
C LYS A 357 -10.13 -21.48 7.11
N PRO A 358 -11.34 -21.04 6.73
CA PRO A 358 -12.52 -21.22 7.57
C PRO A 358 -12.81 -22.69 7.83
N GLN A 359 -13.42 -22.98 8.98
CA GLN A 359 -13.94 -24.30 9.26
C GLN A 359 -15.06 -24.64 8.29
N VAL A 360 -14.87 -25.69 7.50
CA VAL A 360 -15.89 -26.20 6.58
C VAL A 360 -16.70 -27.25 7.30
N SER A 361 -18.03 -27.10 7.28
CA SER A 361 -18.95 -28.01 7.96
C SER A 361 -19.08 -29.40 7.29
N SER A 362 -18.49 -29.58 6.10
CA SER A 362 -18.61 -30.85 5.36
C SER A 362 -17.37 -31.75 5.53
N ILE A 363 -17.56 -32.93 6.11
CA ILE A 363 -16.55 -33.98 6.24
C ILE A 363 -16.01 -34.38 4.86
N PHE A 364 -16.86 -34.38 3.85
CA PHE A 364 -16.50 -34.78 2.47
C PHE A 364 -15.49 -33.82 1.82
N THR A 365 -15.66 -32.51 2.01
CA THR A 365 -14.68 -31.52 1.49
C THR A 365 -13.35 -31.62 2.21
N SER A 366 -13.34 -31.89 3.51
CA SER A 366 -12.09 -32.12 4.28
C SER A 366 -11.36 -33.38 3.80
N PHE A 367 -12.09 -34.44 3.46
CA PHE A 367 -11.51 -35.65 2.91
C PHE A 367 -10.90 -35.44 1.53
N LEU A 368 -11.59 -34.72 0.63
CA LEU A 368 -11.07 -34.37 -0.69
C LEU A 368 -9.81 -33.49 -0.61
N ASP A 369 -9.77 -32.53 0.31
CA ASP A 369 -8.59 -31.69 0.56
C ASP A 369 -7.41 -32.55 1.06
N GLY A 370 -7.67 -33.52 1.93
CA GLY A 370 -6.68 -34.50 2.39
C GLY A 370 -6.10 -35.32 1.25
N LEU A 371 -6.96 -35.81 0.33
CA LEU A 371 -6.54 -36.56 -0.85
C LEU A 371 -5.70 -35.70 -1.81
N LYS A 372 -6.11 -34.44 -2.05
CA LYS A 372 -5.31 -33.51 -2.88
C LYS A 372 -3.92 -33.26 -2.27
N LYS A 373 -3.86 -33.01 -0.95
CA LYS A 373 -2.59 -32.85 -0.24
C LYS A 373 -1.72 -34.10 -0.35
N PHE A 374 -2.29 -35.28 -0.13
CA PHE A 374 -1.59 -36.57 -0.27
C PHE A 374 -1.05 -36.78 -1.69
N TYR A 375 -1.87 -36.49 -2.72
CA TYR A 375 -1.45 -36.59 -4.12
C TYR A 375 -0.26 -35.67 -4.42
N ILE A 376 -0.32 -34.40 -4.01
CA ILE A 376 0.75 -33.43 -4.27
C ILE A 376 2.04 -33.84 -3.56
N THR A 377 1.96 -34.25 -2.28
CA THR A 377 3.15 -34.55 -1.48
C THR A 377 3.73 -35.93 -1.73
N LYS A 378 2.90 -36.97 -1.88
CA LYS A 378 3.37 -38.35 -2.02
C LYS A 378 3.53 -38.78 -3.46
N PHE A 379 2.59 -38.48 -4.36
CA PHE A 379 2.69 -38.90 -5.77
C PHE A 379 3.53 -37.92 -6.60
N LYS A 380 3.41 -36.62 -6.40
CA LYS A 380 4.18 -35.63 -7.13
C LYS A 380 5.51 -35.28 -6.46
N GLY A 381 5.72 -35.69 -5.22
CA GLY A 381 6.96 -35.48 -4.48
C GLY A 381 7.25 -34.04 -4.11
N PHE A 382 6.23 -33.19 -4.02
CA PHE A 382 6.44 -31.80 -3.62
C PHE A 382 6.75 -31.73 -2.13
N ASP A 383 7.85 -31.04 -1.80
CA ASP A 383 8.21 -30.77 -0.42
C ASP A 383 7.27 -29.70 0.17
N PRO A 384 6.48 -30.02 1.22
CA PRO A 384 5.59 -29.07 1.88
C PRO A 384 6.28 -27.81 2.41
N ASN A 385 7.62 -27.85 2.61
CA ASN A 385 8.40 -26.73 3.10
C ASN A 385 9.00 -25.85 1.98
N ARG A 386 8.85 -26.25 0.72
CA ARG A 386 9.41 -25.52 -0.43
C ARG A 386 8.36 -25.10 -1.44
N LEU A 387 7.20 -25.77 -1.46
CA LEU A 387 6.13 -25.46 -2.41
C LEU A 387 5.68 -24.00 -2.30
N CYS A 388 5.28 -23.43 -3.42
CA CYS A 388 4.69 -22.11 -3.49
C CYS A 388 3.41 -22.12 -4.34
N VAL A 389 2.62 -21.07 -4.27
CA VAL A 389 1.31 -21.00 -4.92
C VAL A 389 1.14 -19.71 -5.68
N ALA A 390 0.74 -19.80 -6.94
CA ALA A 390 0.24 -18.66 -7.69
C ALA A 390 -1.29 -18.61 -7.63
N THR A 391 -1.84 -17.43 -7.36
CA THR A 391 -3.27 -17.13 -7.49
C THR A 391 -3.53 -16.34 -8.75
N LEU A 392 -4.62 -16.63 -9.44
CA LEU A 392 -4.96 -16.11 -10.75
C LEU A 392 -6.38 -15.55 -10.75
N LEU A 393 -6.57 -14.45 -11.49
CA LEU A 393 -7.88 -13.90 -11.81
C LEU A 393 -7.92 -13.59 -13.31
N PHE A 394 -8.87 -14.19 -13.99
CA PHE A 394 -9.19 -13.96 -15.40
C PHE A 394 -10.50 -13.21 -15.51
N GLU A 395 -10.55 -12.19 -16.36
CA GLU A 395 -11.75 -11.37 -16.63
C GLU A 395 -11.85 -11.04 -18.12
N GLY A 396 -13.07 -10.91 -18.61
CA GLY A 396 -13.37 -10.46 -19.96
C GLY A 396 -14.48 -11.25 -20.63
N ASP A 397 -14.36 -11.40 -21.94
CA ASP A 397 -15.22 -12.26 -22.76
C ASP A 397 -15.01 -13.73 -22.37
N ARG A 398 -16.09 -14.50 -22.27
CA ARG A 398 -16.05 -15.86 -21.74
C ARG A 398 -15.15 -16.79 -22.53
N GLU A 399 -15.21 -16.74 -23.86
CA GLU A 399 -14.40 -17.65 -24.71
C GLU A 399 -12.92 -17.31 -24.58
N LYS A 400 -12.59 -16.03 -24.62
CA LYS A 400 -11.22 -15.54 -24.44
C LYS A 400 -10.66 -15.90 -23.08
N VAL A 401 -11.46 -15.77 -22.01
CA VAL A 401 -11.06 -16.14 -20.65
C VAL A 401 -10.72 -17.63 -20.57
N LEU A 402 -11.55 -18.51 -21.13
CA LEU A 402 -11.30 -19.94 -21.12
C LEU A 402 -10.07 -20.34 -21.95
N GLN A 403 -9.86 -19.71 -23.10
CA GLN A 403 -8.67 -19.91 -23.93
C GLN A 403 -7.40 -19.42 -23.21
N HIS A 404 -7.47 -18.26 -22.60
CA HIS A 404 -6.39 -17.63 -21.85
C HIS A 404 -6.00 -18.48 -20.61
N GLU A 405 -7.00 -18.92 -19.85
CA GLU A 405 -6.79 -19.85 -18.75
C GLU A 405 -6.01 -21.11 -19.20
N LYS A 406 -6.47 -21.76 -20.27
CA LYS A 406 -5.80 -22.94 -20.83
C LYS A 406 -4.35 -22.63 -21.22
N GLN A 407 -4.08 -21.47 -21.80
CA GLN A 407 -2.72 -21.04 -22.16
C GLN A 407 -1.84 -20.92 -20.91
N VAL A 408 -2.31 -20.23 -19.87
CA VAL A 408 -1.55 -20.02 -18.62
C VAL A 408 -1.28 -21.34 -17.91
N TYR A 409 -2.27 -22.24 -17.83
CA TYR A 409 -2.06 -23.57 -17.23
C TYR A 409 -1.10 -24.46 -18.05
N ASN A 410 -1.12 -24.34 -19.37
CA ASN A 410 -0.16 -25.05 -20.23
C ASN A 410 1.28 -24.53 -20.02
N ILE A 411 1.44 -23.24 -19.81
CA ILE A 411 2.75 -22.67 -19.44
C ILE A 411 3.15 -23.19 -18.06
N ALA A 412 2.27 -23.10 -17.08
CA ALA A 412 2.55 -23.55 -15.71
C ALA A 412 2.99 -25.01 -15.65
N ALA A 413 2.36 -25.88 -16.43
CA ALA A 413 2.72 -27.30 -16.51
C ALA A 413 4.17 -27.54 -16.97
N LYS A 414 4.71 -26.67 -17.87
CA LYS A 414 6.11 -26.75 -18.31
C LYS A 414 7.11 -26.49 -17.19
N PHE A 415 6.70 -25.75 -16.16
CA PHE A 415 7.49 -25.44 -14.98
C PHE A 415 7.11 -26.29 -13.76
N GLY A 416 6.46 -27.45 -14.00
CA GLY A 416 6.06 -28.38 -12.94
C GLY A 416 4.85 -27.91 -12.11
N GLY A 417 4.16 -26.87 -12.55
CA GLY A 417 2.96 -26.35 -11.88
C GLY A 417 1.77 -27.30 -12.00
N LEU A 418 1.00 -27.41 -10.94
CA LEU A 418 -0.24 -28.19 -10.85
C LEU A 418 -1.41 -27.29 -10.54
N ALA A 419 -2.52 -27.45 -11.26
CA ALA A 419 -3.76 -26.73 -10.98
C ALA A 419 -4.27 -27.09 -9.57
N ALA A 420 -4.52 -26.07 -8.75
CA ALA A 420 -4.94 -26.22 -7.36
C ALA A 420 -6.38 -25.77 -7.08
N GLY A 421 -7.10 -25.40 -8.13
CA GLY A 421 -8.52 -25.09 -8.10
C GLY A 421 -8.86 -23.62 -7.94
N GLU A 422 -10.12 -23.31 -8.17
CA GLU A 422 -10.68 -21.96 -8.19
C GLU A 422 -10.82 -21.38 -6.79
N ASP A 423 -11.30 -22.17 -5.83
CA ASP A 423 -11.51 -21.73 -4.44
C ASP A 423 -10.24 -21.20 -3.78
N ASN A 424 -9.08 -21.79 -4.06
CA ASN A 424 -7.80 -21.31 -3.54
C ASN A 424 -7.43 -19.96 -4.16
N GLY A 425 -7.65 -19.79 -5.46
CA GLY A 425 -7.42 -18.53 -6.17
C GLY A 425 -8.29 -17.40 -5.61
N GLN A 426 -9.58 -17.64 -5.49
CA GLN A 426 -10.54 -16.68 -4.98
C GLN A 426 -10.24 -16.29 -3.53
N ARG A 427 -9.94 -17.27 -2.67
CA ARG A 427 -9.59 -17.00 -1.27
C ARG A 427 -8.31 -16.17 -1.16
N GLY A 428 -7.28 -16.51 -1.94
CA GLY A 428 -6.03 -15.74 -1.95
C GLY A 428 -6.22 -14.31 -2.44
N TYR A 429 -7.10 -14.09 -3.42
CA TYR A 429 -7.45 -12.76 -3.89
C TYR A 429 -8.19 -11.96 -2.81
N MET A 430 -9.22 -12.55 -2.20
CA MET A 430 -10.06 -11.90 -1.18
C MET A 430 -9.31 -11.61 0.13
N LEU A 431 -8.17 -12.27 0.38
CA LEU A 431 -7.36 -12.00 1.56
C LEU A 431 -6.86 -10.55 1.60
N THR A 432 -6.64 -9.95 0.46
CA THR A 432 -6.20 -8.55 0.34
C THR A 432 -7.10 -7.58 1.11
N PHE A 433 -8.41 -7.76 1.04
CA PHE A 433 -9.38 -6.88 1.71
C PHE A 433 -9.44 -7.04 3.23
N VAL A 434 -8.95 -8.15 3.76
CA VAL A 434 -9.02 -8.43 5.20
C VAL A 434 -7.67 -8.42 5.90
N ILE A 435 -6.57 -8.27 5.14
CA ILE A 435 -5.20 -8.35 5.68
C ILE A 435 -4.92 -7.28 6.74
N ALA A 436 -5.41 -6.06 6.54
CA ALA A 436 -5.22 -4.97 7.48
C ALA A 436 -6.01 -5.16 8.79
N TYR A 437 -7.13 -5.90 8.75
CA TYR A 437 -7.83 -6.32 9.99
C TYR A 437 -7.04 -7.37 10.77
N LEU A 438 -6.22 -8.19 10.08
CA LEU A 438 -5.29 -9.12 10.75
C LEU A 438 -4.13 -8.38 11.41
N ARG A 439 -3.65 -7.29 10.80
CA ARG A 439 -2.68 -6.39 11.43
C ARG A 439 -3.23 -5.84 12.74
N ASP A 440 -4.49 -5.39 12.74
CA ASP A 440 -5.17 -4.89 13.93
C ASP A 440 -5.28 -5.97 15.02
N LEU A 441 -5.64 -7.22 14.65
CA LEU A 441 -5.63 -8.35 15.58
C LEU A 441 -4.23 -8.61 16.15
N GLY A 442 -3.20 -8.57 15.31
CA GLY A 442 -1.82 -8.76 15.74
C GLY A 442 -1.43 -7.74 16.81
N MET A 443 -1.75 -6.46 16.59
CA MET A 443 -1.46 -5.40 17.56
C MET A 443 -2.16 -5.58 18.90
N ASP A 444 -3.31 -6.25 18.96
CA ASP A 444 -3.96 -6.63 20.23
C ASP A 444 -3.08 -7.54 21.11
N TYR A 445 -2.04 -8.14 20.54
CA TYR A 445 -1.13 -9.09 21.21
C TYR A 445 0.35 -8.69 21.04
N TYR A 446 0.64 -7.42 20.72
CA TYR A 446 1.98 -6.92 20.40
C TYR A 446 2.67 -7.65 19.24
N VAL A 447 1.90 -8.27 18.37
CA VAL A 447 2.40 -8.80 17.11
C VAL A 447 2.20 -7.72 16.06
N ILE A 448 3.30 -7.16 15.59
CA ILE A 448 3.30 -6.02 14.68
C ILE A 448 3.58 -6.51 13.27
N GLY A 449 2.73 -6.11 12.33
CA GLY A 449 2.89 -6.40 10.91
C GLY A 449 3.02 -5.12 10.09
N GLU A 450 4.03 -5.06 9.26
CA GLU A 450 4.22 -3.98 8.28
C GLU A 450 4.36 -4.54 6.88
N SER A 451 3.97 -3.74 5.88
CA SER A 451 4.08 -4.12 4.48
C SER A 451 4.85 -3.05 3.70
N PHE A 452 5.64 -3.49 2.75
CA PHE A 452 6.28 -2.59 1.79
C PHE A 452 6.26 -3.20 0.39
N GLU A 453 6.37 -2.33 -0.61
CA GLU A 453 6.45 -2.72 -2.01
C GLU A 453 7.80 -2.27 -2.59
N THR A 454 8.36 -3.12 -3.44
CA THR A 454 9.55 -2.78 -4.21
C THR A 454 9.52 -3.46 -5.57
N SER A 455 10.34 -2.95 -6.50
CA SER A 455 10.46 -3.49 -7.85
C SER A 455 11.91 -3.81 -8.19
N VAL A 456 12.12 -4.91 -8.89
CA VAL A 456 13.44 -5.34 -9.36
C VAL A 456 13.33 -6.01 -10.73
N PRO A 457 14.42 -6.06 -11.51
CA PRO A 457 14.51 -6.89 -12.71
C PRO A 457 14.28 -8.39 -12.41
N TRP A 458 13.84 -9.15 -13.41
CA TRP A 458 13.53 -10.57 -13.26
C TRP A 458 14.70 -11.43 -12.74
N ASP A 459 15.90 -11.15 -13.19
CA ASP A 459 17.12 -11.87 -12.79
C ASP A 459 17.47 -11.66 -11.32
N SER A 460 17.06 -10.52 -10.78
CA SER A 460 17.32 -10.14 -9.38
C SER A 460 16.20 -10.58 -8.42
N SER A 461 15.08 -11.09 -8.94
CA SER A 461 13.86 -11.34 -8.17
C SER A 461 14.03 -12.38 -7.06
N VAL A 462 14.66 -13.52 -7.36
CA VAL A 462 14.92 -14.59 -6.39
C VAL A 462 15.95 -14.14 -5.35
N CYS A 463 16.97 -13.43 -5.80
CA CYS A 463 18.00 -12.87 -4.92
C CYS A 463 17.42 -11.84 -3.93
N LEU A 464 16.59 -10.92 -4.41
CA LEU A 464 15.92 -9.94 -3.54
C LEU A 464 15.09 -10.63 -2.45
N LEU A 465 14.35 -11.67 -2.81
CA LEU A 465 13.56 -12.43 -1.85
C LEU A 465 14.45 -13.03 -0.74
N CYS A 466 15.55 -13.67 -1.14
CA CYS A 466 16.48 -14.28 -0.20
C CYS A 466 17.17 -13.22 0.68
N VAL A 467 17.67 -12.16 0.08
CA VAL A 467 18.36 -11.06 0.79
C VAL A 467 17.40 -10.30 1.69
N GLY A 468 16.19 -10.00 1.21
CA GLY A 468 15.15 -9.33 2.01
C GLY A 468 14.78 -10.15 3.24
N LYS A 469 14.50 -11.44 3.07
CA LYS A 469 14.20 -12.34 4.20
C LYS A 469 15.36 -12.46 5.19
N CYS A 470 16.59 -12.61 4.71
CA CYS A 470 17.78 -12.71 5.57
C CYS A 470 18.03 -11.41 6.34
N ASN A 471 17.96 -10.26 5.68
CA ASN A 471 18.21 -8.96 6.34
C ASN A 471 17.14 -8.64 7.38
N VAL A 472 15.87 -8.90 7.07
CA VAL A 472 14.78 -8.69 8.01
C VAL A 472 14.90 -9.65 9.19
N ARG A 473 15.16 -10.95 8.97
CA ARG A 473 15.42 -11.91 10.05
C ARG A 473 16.60 -11.52 10.93
N HIS A 474 17.69 -11.07 10.32
CA HIS A 474 18.93 -10.77 11.06
C HIS A 474 18.82 -9.52 11.92
N ARG A 475 18.03 -8.52 11.47
CA ARG A 475 17.88 -7.25 12.20
C ARG A 475 16.74 -7.24 13.21
N LEU A 476 15.69 -8.02 13.00
CA LEU A 476 14.42 -7.85 13.69
C LEU A 476 13.92 -9.11 14.41
N ILE A 477 14.67 -10.24 14.39
CA ILE A 477 14.22 -11.53 14.95
C ILE A 477 12.82 -11.89 14.43
N SER A 478 12.58 -11.69 13.13
CA SER A 478 11.25 -11.72 12.56
C SER A 478 11.12 -12.70 11.39
N HIS A 479 9.92 -13.21 11.19
CA HIS A 479 9.53 -13.98 10.03
C HIS A 479 9.00 -13.03 8.96
N SER A 480 9.64 -13.01 7.79
CA SER A 480 9.16 -12.21 6.66
C SER A 480 8.51 -13.09 5.60
N HIS A 481 7.37 -12.65 5.10
CA HIS A 481 6.61 -13.30 4.05
C HIS A 481 6.63 -12.43 2.80
N VAL A 482 6.78 -13.03 1.63
CA VAL A 482 6.91 -12.28 0.38
C VAL A 482 5.87 -12.74 -0.63
N CYS A 483 5.12 -11.79 -1.16
CA CYS A 483 4.19 -11.99 -2.26
C CYS A 483 4.71 -11.28 -3.52
N LEU A 484 4.74 -11.99 -4.63
CA LEU A 484 5.11 -11.44 -5.92
C LEU A 484 3.90 -11.13 -6.77
N HIS A 485 3.81 -9.89 -7.23
CA HIS A 485 2.92 -9.49 -8.31
C HIS A 485 3.69 -9.44 -9.62
N ALA A 486 3.28 -10.22 -10.60
CA ALA A 486 3.82 -10.09 -11.95
C ALA A 486 3.12 -8.94 -12.66
N SER A 487 3.89 -7.94 -13.04
CA SER A 487 3.45 -6.84 -13.90
C SER A 487 4.12 -6.96 -15.26
N THR A 488 3.35 -6.92 -16.32
CA THR A 488 3.89 -6.87 -17.68
C THR A 488 4.21 -5.44 -18.05
N CYS A 489 5.46 -5.03 -17.93
CA CYS A 489 5.94 -3.83 -18.60
C CYS A 489 6.59 -4.22 -19.92
N ILE A 490 6.12 -3.62 -21.02
CA ILE A 490 6.32 -4.12 -22.39
C ILE A 490 7.75 -3.89 -22.93
N HIS A 491 8.60 -3.09 -22.28
CA HIS A 491 9.88 -2.74 -22.90
C HIS A 491 11.17 -2.89 -22.07
N HIS A 492 11.11 -3.10 -20.78
CA HIS A 492 12.29 -3.47 -19.97
C HIS A 492 11.78 -4.22 -18.75
N CYS A 493 12.42 -5.33 -18.43
CA CYS A 493 12.02 -6.29 -17.38
C CYS A 493 12.07 -5.67 -15.97
N VAL A 494 11.20 -4.74 -15.68
CA VAL A 494 11.02 -4.21 -14.32
C VAL A 494 9.72 -4.76 -13.77
N PHE A 495 9.82 -5.58 -12.73
CA PHE A 495 8.66 -6.14 -12.04
C PHE A 495 8.47 -5.39 -10.74
N VAL A 496 7.25 -4.97 -10.52
CA VAL A 496 6.82 -4.49 -9.22
C VAL A 496 6.54 -5.71 -8.37
N PHE A 497 7.34 -5.92 -7.34
CA PHE A 497 7.07 -6.88 -6.31
C PHE A 497 6.28 -6.17 -5.22
N CYS A 498 5.02 -6.50 -5.07
CA CYS A 498 4.36 -6.24 -3.80
C CYS A 498 4.86 -7.31 -2.83
N CYS A 499 5.91 -6.99 -2.12
CA CYS A 499 6.33 -7.78 -0.98
C CYS A 499 5.43 -7.35 0.19
N LEU A 500 4.34 -8.06 0.41
CA LEU A 500 3.73 -8.06 1.72
C LEU A 500 4.72 -8.79 2.64
N VAL A 501 5.69 -8.05 3.13
CA VAL A 501 6.55 -8.56 4.20
C VAL A 501 5.83 -8.25 5.48
N PHE A 502 5.18 -9.26 6.05
CA PHE A 502 4.81 -9.20 7.45
C PHE A 502 6.10 -9.26 8.25
N VAL A 503 6.60 -8.09 8.58
CA VAL A 503 7.67 -7.95 9.56
C VAL A 503 7.00 -7.99 10.91
N LEU A 504 7.06 -9.13 11.57
CA LEU A 504 6.47 -9.33 12.86
C LEU A 504 7.55 -9.11 13.92
N PHE A 505 7.40 -8.03 14.67
CA PHE A 505 8.27 -7.67 15.76
C PHE A 505 7.80 -8.37 17.04
N PHE A 506 8.72 -9.04 17.72
CA PHE A 506 8.53 -9.42 19.10
C PHE A 506 9.18 -8.39 20.01
N CYS A 507 8.40 -7.74 20.82
CA CYS A 507 8.88 -7.17 22.06
C CYS A 507 8.56 -8.18 23.18
N SER A 508 9.47 -9.09 23.49
CA SER A 508 9.40 -9.84 24.75
C SER A 508 9.85 -8.91 25.85
N CYS A 509 8.92 -8.17 26.42
CA CYS A 509 9.13 -7.58 27.73
C CYS A 509 9.11 -8.73 28.75
N THR A 510 10.29 -9.24 29.12
CA THR A 510 10.43 -9.98 30.36
C THR A 510 10.13 -9.00 31.48
N GLN A 511 8.98 -9.18 32.14
CA GLN A 511 8.69 -8.53 33.41
C GLN A 511 9.76 -8.94 34.42
N GLN A 512 10.77 -8.11 34.63
CA GLN A 512 11.44 -8.00 35.89
C GLN A 512 10.83 -6.80 36.60
N THR A 513 10.07 -7.15 37.65
CA THR A 513 9.70 -6.38 38.84
C THR A 513 9.76 -4.87 38.78
N GLY A 514 8.58 -4.26 38.73
CA GLY A 514 8.23 -3.04 39.44
C GLY A 514 9.04 -1.80 39.14
N GLU A 515 8.75 -1.16 38.00
CA GLU A 515 8.76 0.30 37.84
C GLU A 515 8.24 0.64 36.46
N HIS A 516 7.27 1.53 36.40
CA HIS A 516 6.68 2.03 35.15
C HIS A 516 7.73 2.84 34.38
N THR A 517 8.40 2.23 33.41
CA THR A 517 9.15 2.96 32.40
C THR A 517 8.58 2.63 31.03
N ALA A 518 8.29 3.69 30.30
CA ALA A 518 7.70 3.77 28.97
C ALA A 518 8.42 2.95 27.89
N PRO A 519 7.74 2.63 26.78
CA PRO A 519 8.12 1.59 25.82
C PRO A 519 9.34 1.96 24.99
N CYS A 520 10.37 1.13 25.06
CA CYS A 520 11.62 1.24 24.32
C CYS A 520 11.54 0.88 22.82
N CYS A 521 10.38 0.58 22.24
CA CYS A 521 10.36 -0.04 20.92
C CYS A 521 10.12 0.87 19.72
N VAL A 522 9.56 2.06 19.89
CA VAL A 522 9.38 3.00 18.76
C VAL A 522 10.68 3.73 18.43
N THR A 523 11.55 3.94 19.41
CA THR A 523 12.84 4.64 19.24
C THR A 523 13.88 3.82 18.47
N CYS A 524 13.73 2.52 18.31
CA CYS A 524 14.67 1.71 17.53
C CYS A 524 14.49 1.84 16.00
N LEU A 525 13.37 2.35 15.53
CA LEU A 525 13.13 2.58 14.10
C LEU A 525 13.56 3.97 13.63
N THR A 526 13.66 4.94 14.54
CA THR A 526 14.03 6.32 14.22
C THR A 526 15.48 6.68 14.47
N GLY A 527 16.33 5.76 14.96
CA GLY A 527 17.77 5.99 15.08
C GLY A 527 18.21 7.11 16.03
N GLU A 528 17.40 7.51 17.00
CA GLU A 528 17.83 8.46 18.03
C GLU A 528 18.63 7.77 19.15
N THR A 529 19.94 7.71 18.97
CA THR A 529 20.85 7.54 20.10
C THR A 529 21.20 8.91 20.67
N LYS A 530 20.55 9.28 21.75
CA LYS A 530 21.10 10.34 22.61
C LYS A 530 22.41 9.85 23.24
N ARG A 531 23.53 10.25 22.66
CA ARG A 531 24.81 10.38 23.37
C ARG A 531 25.47 11.69 22.98
N SER A 532 25.80 12.44 24.02
CA SER A 532 26.57 13.66 24.02
C SER A 532 27.95 13.45 23.36
N GLY A 533 28.35 14.40 22.51
CA GLY A 533 29.71 14.49 21.98
C GLY A 533 29.78 14.20 20.49
N ALA A 534 30.23 15.20 19.77
CA ALA A 534 30.44 15.23 18.33
C ALA A 534 31.17 14.01 17.78
N GLU A 535 30.44 13.16 17.06
CA GLU A 535 31.01 12.29 16.02
C GLU A 535 29.90 12.01 15.00
N ALA A 536 30.13 12.45 13.76
CA ALA A 536 29.27 12.15 12.63
C ALA A 536 29.46 10.67 12.24
N SER A 537 28.47 9.84 12.56
CA SER A 537 28.46 8.44 12.09
C SER A 537 27.94 8.39 10.68
N ILE A 538 28.82 8.19 9.71
CA ILE A 538 28.50 7.90 8.33
C ILE A 538 28.14 6.42 8.26
N CYS A 539 26.85 6.09 8.10
CA CYS A 539 26.43 4.74 7.71
C CYS A 539 26.48 4.63 6.18
N ALA A 540 27.66 4.35 5.64
CA ALA A 540 27.80 3.93 4.25
C ALA A 540 27.61 2.41 4.17
N TRP A 541 26.61 1.95 3.42
CA TRP A 541 26.49 0.55 3.07
C TRP A 541 27.20 0.27 1.75
N LEU A 542 28.43 -0.24 1.88
CA LEU A 542 29.13 -0.87 0.77
C LEU A 542 28.78 -2.37 0.79
N ILE A 543 28.07 -2.83 -0.23
CA ILE A 543 28.00 -4.27 -0.54
C ILE A 543 29.26 -4.61 -1.33
N THR A 544 30.30 -5.08 -0.64
CA THR A 544 31.46 -5.69 -1.26
C THR A 544 31.51 -7.16 -0.88
N HIS A 545 31.04 -8.00 -1.78
CA HIS A 545 31.52 -9.38 -1.88
C HIS A 545 31.66 -9.72 -3.36
N PRO A 546 32.86 -10.20 -3.78
CA PRO A 546 33.04 -10.64 -5.15
C PRO A 546 32.26 -11.95 -5.39
N PRO A 547 31.68 -12.14 -6.58
CA PRO A 547 31.10 -13.42 -6.97
C PRO A 547 32.21 -14.48 -7.15
N PRO A 548 31.87 -15.76 -6.97
CA PRO A 548 32.82 -16.83 -7.27
C PRO A 548 33.16 -16.86 -8.76
N PRO A 549 34.37 -17.37 -9.15
CA PRO A 549 34.86 -17.28 -10.51
C PRO A 549 34.04 -18.17 -11.45
N HIS A 550 33.45 -17.56 -12.46
CA HIS A 550 32.90 -18.25 -13.63
C HIS A 550 33.93 -18.26 -14.76
N PRO A 551 33.88 -19.32 -15.61
CA PRO A 551 34.81 -19.42 -16.75
C PRO A 551 34.47 -18.37 -17.84
N PRO A 552 35.43 -18.06 -18.73
CA PRO A 552 35.36 -16.90 -19.58
C PRO A 552 34.46 -17.10 -20.79
N GLN A 553 33.48 -16.20 -20.97
CA GLN A 553 32.90 -15.92 -22.29
C GLN A 553 32.29 -14.51 -22.37
N SER A 554 32.78 -13.80 -23.38
CA SER A 554 32.24 -12.67 -24.14
C SER A 554 31.86 -11.37 -23.42
N THR A 555 32.64 -10.38 -23.77
CA THR A 555 32.48 -8.93 -23.59
C THR A 555 31.14 -8.39 -24.06
N HIS A 556 30.28 -7.96 -23.12
CA HIS A 556 29.37 -6.83 -23.31
C HIS A 556 29.26 -6.12 -21.96
N GLY A 557 29.68 -4.87 -21.93
CA GLY A 557 29.69 -4.04 -20.72
C GLY A 557 28.28 -3.74 -20.24
N CYS A 558 27.97 -4.13 -19.03
CA CYS A 558 26.79 -3.71 -18.30
C CYS A 558 27.16 -2.52 -17.40
N THR A 559 26.52 -1.37 -17.64
CA THR A 559 26.57 -0.21 -16.74
C THR A 559 25.55 -0.43 -15.63
N CYS A 560 26.01 -0.64 -14.40
CA CYS A 560 25.14 -0.66 -13.22
C CYS A 560 25.03 0.77 -12.65
N LEU A 561 23.81 1.32 -12.61
CA LEU A 561 23.48 2.51 -11.84
C LEU A 561 23.18 2.09 -10.39
N GLY A 562 24.06 2.47 -9.46
CA GLY A 562 23.80 2.32 -8.03
C GLY A 562 23.18 3.60 -7.45
N LEU A 563 22.05 3.48 -6.79
CA LEU A 563 21.48 4.54 -5.96
C LEU A 563 22.06 4.42 -4.56
N ALA A 564 22.85 5.38 -4.14
CA ALA A 564 23.26 5.53 -2.75
C ALA A 564 22.51 6.74 -2.17
N ALA A 565 21.63 6.51 -1.20
CA ALA A 565 21.06 7.57 -0.40
C ALA A 565 21.98 7.83 0.80
N ILE A 566 22.55 9.02 0.87
CA ILE A 566 23.35 9.47 2.02
C ILE A 566 22.49 10.47 2.78
N SER A 567 22.13 10.13 4.01
CA SER A 567 21.50 11.07 4.93
C SER A 567 22.61 11.87 5.63
N ILE A 568 22.64 13.16 5.42
CA ILE A 568 23.58 14.08 6.09
C ILE A 568 22.76 14.92 7.07
N GLN A 569 23.09 14.82 8.34
CA GLN A 569 22.51 15.68 9.36
C GLN A 569 23.36 16.95 9.47
N VAL A 570 22.80 18.08 9.06
CA VAL A 570 23.44 19.41 9.21
C VAL A 570 22.54 20.22 10.14
N GLY A 571 22.98 20.39 11.37
CA GLY A 571 22.19 21.07 12.40
C GLY A 571 21.01 20.22 12.88
N THR A 572 19.90 20.85 13.22
CA THR A 572 18.69 20.21 13.80
C THR A 572 17.69 19.70 12.76
N SER A 573 18.00 19.78 11.46
CA SER A 573 17.11 19.30 10.38
C SER A 573 17.76 18.21 9.54
N PRO A 574 17.10 17.06 9.28
CA PRO A 574 17.60 16.05 8.38
C PRO A 574 17.38 16.50 6.92
N THR A 575 18.47 16.63 6.17
CA THR A 575 18.42 16.89 4.73
C THR A 575 18.83 15.61 4.00
N VAL A 576 17.92 15.05 3.21
CA VAL A 576 18.22 13.89 2.36
C VAL A 576 18.77 14.38 1.03
N VAL A 577 20.03 14.06 0.76
CA VAL A 577 20.66 14.34 -0.54
C VAL A 577 20.80 13.02 -1.29
N VAL A 578 20.12 12.91 -2.43
CA VAL A 578 20.24 11.76 -3.33
C VAL A 578 21.36 12.06 -4.33
N ILE A 579 22.45 11.30 -4.28
CA ILE A 579 23.55 11.42 -5.23
C ILE A 579 23.48 10.23 -6.20
N LEU A 580 23.31 10.54 -7.48
CA LEU A 580 23.42 9.55 -8.56
C LEU A 580 24.90 9.38 -8.91
N VAL A 581 25.47 8.22 -8.65
CA VAL A 581 26.84 7.88 -9.02
C VAL A 581 26.81 6.95 -10.22
N ASN A 582 27.39 7.39 -11.32
CA ASN A 582 27.51 6.60 -12.54
C ASN A 582 28.89 5.93 -12.56
N PHE A 583 28.92 4.61 -12.48
CA PHE A 583 30.17 3.85 -12.61
C PHE A 583 30.35 3.41 -14.06
N SER A 584 31.23 4.10 -14.81
CA SER A 584 31.72 3.59 -16.07
C SER A 584 33.04 2.83 -15.81
N SER A 585 33.08 1.58 -16.19
CA SER A 585 34.31 0.78 -16.18
C SER A 585 35.23 1.21 -17.33
N SER A 586 36.04 2.22 -17.12
CA SER A 586 37.25 2.42 -17.88
C SER A 586 38.38 2.88 -16.93
N SER A 587 39.42 2.10 -16.95
CA SER A 587 40.62 2.24 -16.16
C SER A 587 41.30 3.58 -16.41
N SER A 588 41.30 4.50 -15.45
CA SER A 588 42.39 5.44 -15.12
C SER A 588 41.98 6.34 -13.95
N LEU A 589 42.88 6.52 -13.08
CA LEU A 589 42.94 7.13 -11.75
C LEU A 589 42.38 8.55 -11.55
N PRO A 590 42.45 9.05 -10.30
CA PRO A 590 41.27 9.55 -9.56
C PRO A 590 41.06 11.03 -9.79
N SER A 591 39.85 11.41 -9.96
CA SER A 591 39.45 12.82 -9.95
C SER A 591 38.70 13.10 -8.66
N CYS A 592 39.24 13.99 -7.83
CA CYS A 592 38.48 14.56 -6.72
C CYS A 592 37.37 15.45 -7.26
N LEU A 593 36.14 15.15 -6.88
CA LEU A 593 35.00 16.00 -7.18
C LEU A 593 34.79 16.97 -6.02
N PHE A 594 34.92 18.26 -6.28
CA PHE A 594 34.55 19.31 -5.34
C PHE A 594 33.12 19.74 -5.61
N LEU A 595 32.21 19.51 -4.65
CA LEU A 595 30.88 20.10 -4.66
C LEU A 595 30.84 21.24 -3.65
N ASN A 596 30.60 22.44 -4.15
CA ASN A 596 30.44 23.63 -3.32
C ASN A 596 28.92 23.93 -3.22
N LEU A 597 28.34 23.62 -2.09
CA LEU A 597 26.97 23.94 -1.76
C LEU A 597 27.00 25.00 -0.65
N ASN A 598 26.85 26.27 -1.01
CA ASN A 598 26.63 27.40 -0.11
C ASN A 598 27.31 27.29 1.28
N ASN A 599 28.65 27.39 1.29
CA ASN A 599 29.51 27.39 2.49
C ASN A 599 29.82 26.02 3.14
N VAL A 600 29.53 24.89 2.51
CA VAL A 600 30.04 23.58 2.95
C VAL A 600 30.87 22.94 1.83
N THR A 601 32.17 22.79 2.05
CA THR A 601 33.07 22.08 1.12
C THR A 601 33.15 20.61 1.56
N LEU A 602 32.61 19.73 0.75
CA LEU A 602 32.70 18.28 0.99
C LEU A 602 33.77 17.69 0.08
N LEU A 603 34.77 17.06 0.68
CA LEU A 603 35.80 16.32 -0.04
C LEU A 603 35.38 14.85 -0.08
N ILE A 604 35.06 14.35 -1.28
CA ILE A 604 34.74 12.93 -1.47
C ILE A 604 35.96 12.28 -2.13
N ASN A 605 36.69 11.45 -1.39
CA ASN A 605 37.68 10.57 -1.95
C ASN A 605 36.98 9.30 -2.45
N LEU A 606 37.00 9.09 -3.74
CA LEU A 606 36.53 7.85 -4.37
C LEU A 606 37.73 6.89 -4.46
N PHE A 607 37.69 5.82 -3.69
CA PHE A 607 38.54 4.64 -3.87
C PHE A 607 37.83 3.58 -4.69
#